data_0d059ab3ed83a30852c509cf175ddfc0
#
_entry.id   0d059ab3ed83a30852c509cf175ddfc0
#
_cell.length_a   1.000
_cell.length_b   1.000
_cell.length_c   1.000
_cell.angle_alpha   90.00
_cell.angle_beta   90.00
_cell.angle_gamma   90.00
#
_symmetry.space_group_name_H-M   'P 1'
#
loop_
_entity.id
_entity.type
_entity.pdbx_description
1 polymer ?
#
loop_
_entity_poly.entity_id
_entity_poly.type
_entity_poly.pdbx_seq_one_letter_code
_entity_poly.pdbx_strand_id
1 'polypeptide(L)'
;IIVMDENNPNEAKVVFEETCNIMGLLSSSNRLSIPIYSTSCAFSSPNDVSSIRMVEDLFNALKLYENMDNLLTVEPSELKLKSDAEIIQIEELVQNALNEKRLEVYFQPIYNAIEKKFTSAEALIRMRDNNGNFLSPDIFIPIAEKSSLIINIGNFVLEEVCKVISEEHLSDYGLEYIEVNISM
;
A
#
# COMPACT_ATOMS: atom_id res chain seq x y z
N ILE A 1 -13.64 12.79 -9.84
CA ILE A 1 -14.06 11.66 -10.69
C ILE A 1 -15.07 12.23 -11.69
N ILE A 2 -14.77 12.12 -12.98
CA ILE A 2 -15.71 12.51 -14.05
C ILE A 2 -16.26 11.19 -14.60
N VAL A 3 -17.56 10.99 -14.50
CA VAL A 3 -18.26 9.84 -15.09
C VAL A 3 -18.93 10.33 -16.35
N MET A 4 -18.64 9.72 -17.47
CA MET A 4 -19.22 10.06 -18.77
C MET A 4 -20.10 8.91 -19.24
N ASP A 5 -21.27 9.23 -19.76
CA ASP A 5 -22.28 8.27 -20.25
C ASP A 5 -22.09 7.96 -21.75
N GLU A 6 -20.85 7.92 -22.23
CA GLU A 6 -20.61 7.70 -23.65
C GLU A 6 -19.56 6.65 -23.94
N ASN A 7 -19.95 5.72 -24.83
CA ASN A 7 -19.10 4.64 -25.34
C ASN A 7 -18.05 5.12 -26.39
N ASN A 8 -17.69 6.42 -26.37
CA ASN A 8 -16.76 6.97 -27.35
C ASN A 8 -15.40 7.30 -26.71
N PRO A 9 -14.38 6.45 -26.91
CA PRO A 9 -13.04 6.67 -26.36
C PRO A 9 -12.41 8.00 -26.78
N ASN A 10 -12.80 8.53 -27.93
CA ASN A 10 -12.25 9.81 -28.43
C ASN A 10 -12.77 11.01 -27.64
N GLU A 11 -14.00 10.99 -27.17
CA GLU A 11 -14.56 12.05 -26.34
C GLU A 11 -13.95 12.05 -24.94
N ALA A 12 -13.76 10.88 -24.34
CA ALA A 12 -13.03 10.73 -23.09
C ALA A 12 -11.62 11.33 -23.18
N LYS A 13 -10.93 11.12 -24.31
CA LYS A 13 -9.60 11.68 -24.56
C LYS A 13 -9.64 13.21 -24.64
N VAL A 14 -10.60 13.80 -25.33
CA VAL A 14 -10.77 15.27 -25.44
C VAL A 14 -10.99 15.88 -24.06
N VAL A 15 -11.93 15.32 -23.28
CA VAL A 15 -12.21 15.82 -21.92
C VAL A 15 -10.97 15.70 -21.01
N PHE A 16 -10.22 14.63 -21.14
CA PHE A 16 -8.96 14.45 -20.41
C PHE A 16 -7.94 15.53 -20.78
N GLU A 17 -7.68 15.74 -22.08
CA GLU A 17 -6.71 16.73 -22.57
C GLU A 17 -7.12 18.16 -22.14
N GLU A 18 -8.40 18.50 -22.20
CA GLU A 18 -8.91 19.76 -21.70
C GLU A 18 -8.73 19.92 -20.18
N THR A 19 -8.99 18.85 -19.42
CA THR A 19 -8.78 18.85 -17.96
C THR A 19 -7.31 19.06 -17.62
N CYS A 20 -6.41 18.35 -18.29
CA CYS A 20 -4.95 18.50 -18.10
C CYS A 20 -4.47 19.91 -18.44
N ASN A 21 -5.00 20.50 -19.52
CA ASN A 21 -4.69 21.87 -19.90
C ASN A 21 -5.16 22.89 -18.84
N ILE A 22 -6.38 22.75 -18.33
CA ILE A 22 -6.91 23.61 -17.25
C ILE A 22 -6.06 23.49 -15.99
N MET A 23 -5.71 22.27 -15.59
CA MET A 23 -4.87 22.00 -14.41
C MET A 23 -3.46 22.57 -14.59
N GLY A 24 -2.87 22.43 -15.78
CA GLY A 24 -1.57 23.02 -16.12
C GLY A 24 -1.59 24.55 -16.04
N LEU A 25 -2.66 25.20 -16.52
CA LEU A 25 -2.86 26.63 -16.40
C LEU A 25 -3.03 27.10 -14.95
N LEU A 26 -3.73 26.32 -14.12
CA LEU A 26 -3.89 26.62 -12.69
C LEU A 26 -2.57 26.50 -11.94
N SER A 27 -1.77 25.48 -12.25
CA SER A 27 -0.44 25.27 -11.67
C SER A 27 0.54 26.38 -12.07
N SER A 28 0.56 26.76 -13.35
CA SER A 28 1.45 27.82 -13.86
C SER A 28 1.09 29.23 -13.40
N SER A 29 -0.16 29.45 -12.96
CA SER A 29 -0.63 30.75 -12.48
C SER A 29 -0.27 31.06 -11.02
N ASN A 30 0.53 30.25 -10.35
CA ASN A 30 0.85 30.36 -8.90
C ASN A 30 -0.40 30.43 -7.97
N ARG A 31 -1.56 30.01 -8.45
CA ARG A 31 -2.78 29.94 -7.64
C ARG A 31 -2.85 28.68 -6.78
N LEU A 32 -2.01 27.69 -7.09
CA LEU A 32 -1.89 26.46 -6.31
C LEU A 32 -0.44 26.34 -5.84
N SER A 33 -0.26 26.22 -4.52
CA SER A 33 1.05 26.04 -3.89
C SER A 33 1.56 24.57 -3.94
N ILE A 34 0.77 23.66 -4.51
CA ILE A 34 1.08 22.22 -4.61
C ILE A 34 0.91 21.81 -6.07
N PRO A 35 1.89 21.12 -6.67
CA PRO A 35 1.73 20.56 -8.01
C PRO A 35 0.61 19.51 -7.99
N ILE A 36 -0.33 19.63 -8.94
CA ILE A 36 -1.41 18.66 -9.12
C ILE A 36 -1.05 17.79 -10.31
N TYR A 37 -0.94 16.50 -10.05
CA TYR A 37 -0.80 15.49 -11.09
C TYR A 37 -2.17 14.85 -11.31
N SER A 38 -2.57 14.67 -12.56
CA SER A 38 -3.81 13.99 -12.92
C SER A 38 -3.49 12.74 -13.71
N THR A 39 -4.03 11.63 -13.27
CA THR A 39 -4.02 10.37 -14.01
C THR A 39 -5.46 9.98 -14.26
N SER A 40 -5.78 9.53 -15.46
CA SER A 40 -7.14 9.15 -15.83
C SER A 40 -7.16 7.75 -16.44
N CYS A 41 -8.21 7.02 -16.14
CA CYS A 41 -8.45 5.70 -16.67
C CYS A 41 -9.90 5.64 -17.21
N ALA A 42 -10.09 5.01 -18.36
CA ALA A 42 -11.40 4.81 -18.96
C ALA A 42 -11.68 3.32 -19.16
N PHE A 43 -12.93 2.90 -18.92
CA PHE A 43 -13.40 1.54 -19.14
C PHE A 43 -14.36 1.47 -20.32
N SER A 44 -14.24 0.44 -21.14
CA SER A 44 -15.02 0.28 -22.37
C SER A 44 -16.40 -0.37 -22.17
N SER A 45 -16.70 -0.97 -21.01
CA SER A 45 -18.01 -1.61 -20.77
C SER A 45 -18.33 -1.78 -19.28
N PRO A 46 -19.14 -0.90 -18.70
CA PRO A 46 -19.50 -0.95 -17.27
C PRO A 46 -20.64 -1.94 -16.95
N ASN A 47 -21.26 -2.61 -17.92
CA ASN A 47 -22.51 -3.35 -17.71
C ASN A 47 -22.39 -4.60 -16.85
N ASP A 48 -21.18 -5.12 -16.63
CA ASP A 48 -20.94 -6.38 -15.90
C ASP A 48 -20.28 -6.20 -14.53
N VAL A 49 -20.03 -4.97 -14.08
CA VAL A 49 -19.29 -4.71 -12.84
C VAL A 49 -20.11 -3.88 -11.87
N SER A 50 -20.15 -4.27 -10.59
CA SER A 50 -20.79 -3.42 -9.57
C SER A 50 -20.08 -2.08 -9.46
N SER A 51 -20.83 -0.99 -9.24
CA SER A 51 -20.31 0.38 -9.19
C SER A 51 -19.19 0.59 -8.15
N ILE A 52 -19.25 -0.14 -7.02
CA ILE A 52 -18.21 -0.08 -5.98
C ILE A 52 -16.91 -0.71 -6.49
N ARG A 53 -17.01 -1.89 -7.09
CA ARG A 53 -15.85 -2.60 -7.62
C ARG A 53 -15.18 -1.84 -8.75
N MET A 54 -15.96 -1.17 -9.60
CA MET A 54 -15.44 -0.31 -10.67
C MET A 54 -14.62 0.87 -10.11
N VAL A 55 -15.05 1.46 -9.01
CA VAL A 55 -14.31 2.54 -8.34
C VAL A 55 -13.00 2.02 -7.74
N GLU A 56 -13.03 0.85 -7.10
CA GLU A 56 -11.81 0.21 -6.56
C GLU A 56 -10.82 -0.14 -7.67
N ASP A 57 -11.29 -0.73 -8.77
CA ASP A 57 -10.46 -1.07 -9.92
C ASP A 57 -9.86 0.18 -10.59
N LEU A 58 -10.63 1.29 -10.65
CA LEU A 58 -10.14 2.59 -11.12
C LEU A 58 -9.03 3.14 -10.22
N PHE A 59 -9.19 3.10 -8.91
CA PHE A 59 -8.16 3.56 -7.97
C PHE A 59 -6.89 2.71 -8.04
N ASN A 60 -7.05 1.41 -8.19
CA ASN A 60 -5.93 0.49 -8.38
C ASN A 60 -5.20 0.74 -9.70
N ALA A 61 -5.95 0.96 -10.79
CA ALA A 61 -5.39 1.35 -12.07
C ALA A 61 -4.60 2.66 -11.98
N LEU A 62 -5.16 3.67 -11.31
CA LEU A 62 -4.49 4.96 -11.12
C LEU A 62 -3.18 4.82 -10.35
N LYS A 63 -3.10 3.94 -9.34
CA LYS A 63 -1.87 3.65 -8.61
C LYS A 63 -0.82 2.96 -9.48
N LEU A 64 -1.21 2.02 -10.32
CA LEU A 64 -0.31 1.28 -11.21
C LEU A 64 0.33 2.18 -12.28
N TYR A 65 -0.34 3.29 -12.63
CA TYR A 65 0.07 4.20 -13.70
C TYR A 65 0.41 5.62 -13.20
N GLU A 66 0.76 5.76 -11.95
CA GLU A 66 0.99 7.04 -11.24
C GLU A 66 2.04 7.98 -11.91
N ASN A 67 2.83 7.47 -12.85
CA ASN A 67 3.88 8.23 -13.55
C ASN A 67 3.64 8.36 -15.06
N MET A 68 2.43 8.16 -15.55
CA MET A 68 2.14 8.27 -16.99
C MET A 68 1.39 9.57 -17.31
N ASP A 69 2.00 10.41 -18.14
CA ASP A 69 1.43 11.70 -18.62
C ASP A 69 0.36 11.52 -19.70
N ASN A 70 -0.14 10.31 -19.95
CA ASN A 70 -1.07 10.01 -21.03
C ASN A 70 -2.33 9.33 -20.53
N LEU A 71 -3.47 9.66 -21.17
CA LEU A 71 -4.70 8.89 -20.99
C LEU A 71 -4.47 7.44 -21.41
N LEU A 72 -4.57 6.53 -20.44
CA LEU A 72 -4.51 5.12 -20.68
C LEU A 72 -5.94 4.56 -20.74
N THR A 73 -6.30 3.96 -21.86
CA THR A 73 -7.52 3.16 -21.96
C THR A 73 -7.16 1.74 -21.58
N VAL A 74 -7.72 1.24 -20.49
CA VAL A 74 -7.42 -0.10 -19.96
C VAL A 74 -8.70 -0.92 -19.95
N GLU A 75 -8.64 -2.13 -20.49
CA GLU A 75 -9.72 -3.07 -20.37
C GLU A 75 -9.79 -3.62 -18.94
N PRO A 76 -10.98 -3.74 -18.33
CA PRO A 76 -11.13 -4.26 -16.97
C PRO A 76 -10.48 -5.63 -16.76
N SER A 77 -10.48 -6.47 -17.80
CA SER A 77 -9.80 -7.77 -17.80
C SER A 77 -8.29 -7.68 -17.67
N GLU A 78 -7.66 -6.69 -18.27
CA GLU A 78 -6.21 -6.47 -18.18
C GLU A 78 -5.80 -5.96 -16.80
N LEU A 79 -6.61 -5.09 -16.19
CA LEU A 79 -6.41 -4.61 -14.83
C LEU A 79 -6.47 -5.75 -13.82
N LYS A 80 -7.47 -6.62 -13.98
CA LYS A 80 -7.63 -7.77 -13.10
C LYS A 80 -6.43 -8.73 -13.21
N LEU A 81 -5.97 -9.02 -14.42
CA LEU A 81 -4.82 -9.90 -14.65
C LEU A 81 -3.53 -9.32 -14.05
N LYS A 82 -3.30 -8.00 -14.15
CA LYS A 82 -2.13 -7.35 -13.55
C LYS A 82 -2.21 -7.34 -12.03
N SER A 83 -3.36 -6.99 -11.48
CA SER A 83 -3.58 -7.00 -10.03
C SER A 83 -3.41 -8.40 -9.45
N ASP A 84 -3.95 -9.44 -10.09
CA ASP A 84 -3.81 -10.82 -9.64
C ASP A 84 -2.35 -11.30 -9.73
N ALA A 85 -1.63 -10.92 -10.79
CA ALA A 85 -0.21 -11.24 -10.93
C ALA A 85 0.67 -10.55 -9.86
N GLU A 86 0.39 -9.29 -9.54
CA GLU A 86 1.09 -8.56 -8.48
C GLU A 86 0.82 -9.17 -7.08
N ILE A 87 -0.42 -9.55 -6.82
CA ILE A 87 -0.80 -10.24 -5.58
C ILE A 87 0.00 -11.53 -5.44
N ILE A 88 0.04 -12.36 -6.48
CA ILE A 88 0.80 -13.61 -6.48
C ILE A 88 2.29 -13.36 -6.25
N GLN A 89 2.87 -12.35 -6.90
CA GLN A 89 4.27 -11.99 -6.71
C GLN A 89 4.58 -11.58 -5.26
N ILE A 90 3.69 -10.81 -4.64
CA ILE A 90 3.87 -10.37 -3.25
C ILE A 90 3.67 -11.54 -2.29
N GLU A 91 2.71 -12.44 -2.53
CA GLU A 91 2.54 -13.68 -1.75
C GLU A 91 3.81 -14.55 -1.79
N GLU A 92 4.39 -14.74 -2.98
CA GLU A 92 5.65 -15.45 -3.15
C GLU A 92 6.81 -14.74 -2.42
N LEU A 93 6.87 -13.40 -2.49
CA LEU A 93 7.88 -12.62 -1.77
C LEU A 93 7.75 -12.79 -0.26
N VAL A 94 6.54 -12.77 0.28
CA VAL A 94 6.27 -12.98 1.72
C VAL A 94 6.67 -14.40 2.13
N GLN A 95 6.26 -15.41 1.36
CA GLN A 95 6.60 -16.80 1.65
C GLN A 95 8.11 -17.04 1.63
N ASN A 96 8.80 -16.47 0.65
CA ASN A 96 10.26 -16.57 0.54
C ASN A 96 10.95 -15.79 1.68
N ALA A 97 10.43 -14.63 2.06
CA ALA A 97 10.97 -13.84 3.15
C ALA A 97 10.87 -14.56 4.51
N LEU A 98 9.77 -15.29 4.74
CA LEU A 98 9.62 -16.16 5.91
C LEU A 98 10.67 -17.29 5.92
N ASN A 99 10.88 -17.95 4.77
CA ASN A 99 11.80 -19.06 4.65
C ASN A 99 13.27 -18.64 4.73
N GLU A 100 13.61 -17.48 4.18
CA GLU A 100 14.97 -16.96 4.03
C GLU A 100 15.40 -16.01 5.15
N LYS A 101 14.56 -15.83 6.17
CA LYS A 101 14.79 -14.92 7.30
C LYS A 101 15.03 -13.47 6.86
N ARG A 102 14.22 -12.99 5.89
CA ARG A 102 14.24 -11.61 5.41
C ARG A 102 13.17 -10.74 6.09
N LEU A 103 12.52 -11.27 7.13
CA LEU A 103 11.68 -10.52 8.05
C LEU A 103 12.52 -10.03 9.23
N GLU A 104 12.26 -8.83 9.65
CA GLU A 104 12.90 -8.17 10.77
C GLU A 104 11.82 -7.55 11.67
N VAL A 105 12.02 -7.53 12.98
CA VAL A 105 11.15 -6.80 13.92
C VAL A 105 11.91 -5.60 14.44
N TYR A 106 11.34 -4.43 14.24
CA TYR A 106 11.85 -3.16 14.76
C TYR A 106 11.01 -2.75 15.94
N PHE A 107 11.65 -2.15 16.94
CA PHE A 107 10.98 -1.69 18.15
C PHE A 107 10.98 -0.16 18.15
N GLN A 108 9.78 0.43 18.07
CA GLN A 108 9.61 1.87 18.13
C GLN A 108 9.28 2.29 19.58
N PRO A 109 10.16 3.04 20.25
CA PRO A 109 9.91 3.46 21.62
C PRO A 109 8.71 4.42 21.71
N ILE A 110 7.87 4.24 22.74
CA ILE A 110 6.71 5.08 23.03
C ILE A 110 7.01 5.92 24.26
N TYR A 111 6.95 7.24 24.09
CA TYR A 111 7.23 8.20 25.14
C TYR A 111 5.97 8.51 25.96
N ASN A 112 6.04 8.28 27.28
CA ASN A 112 4.99 8.68 28.20
C ASN A 112 5.18 10.14 28.59
N ALA A 113 4.28 11.02 28.13
CA ALA A 113 4.37 12.46 28.37
C ALA A 113 4.13 12.85 29.85
N ILE A 114 3.43 12.01 30.62
CA ILE A 114 3.16 12.26 32.05
C ILE A 114 4.39 11.92 32.86
N GLU A 115 4.97 10.74 32.63
CA GLU A 115 6.16 10.25 33.33
C GLU A 115 7.47 10.84 32.80
N LYS A 116 7.40 11.48 31.62
CA LYS A 116 8.55 12.09 30.92
C LYS A 116 9.68 11.09 30.64
N LYS A 117 9.32 9.83 30.31
CA LYS A 117 10.26 8.75 29.96
C LYS A 117 9.65 7.82 28.91
N PHE A 118 10.48 6.99 28.28
CA PHE A 118 10.00 5.89 27.48
C PHE A 118 9.54 4.75 28.41
N THR A 119 8.31 4.26 28.23
CA THR A 119 7.72 3.22 29.10
C THR A 119 7.37 1.96 28.35
N SER A 120 7.24 2.03 27.03
CA SER A 120 6.90 0.89 26.18
C SER A 120 7.51 1.03 24.79
N ALA A 121 7.37 0.00 23.98
CA ALA A 121 7.73 0.03 22.58
C ALA A 121 6.69 -0.71 21.75
N GLU A 122 6.53 -0.33 20.49
CA GLU A 122 5.71 -1.05 19.50
C GLU A 122 6.61 -1.92 18.63
N ALA A 123 6.24 -3.20 18.48
CA ALA A 123 6.91 -4.12 17.58
C ALA A 123 6.36 -3.96 16.15
N LEU A 124 7.22 -3.54 15.24
CA LEU A 124 6.89 -3.23 13.86
C LEU A 124 7.61 -4.18 12.91
N ILE A 125 6.84 -4.97 12.18
CA ILE A 125 7.39 -5.87 11.16
C ILE A 125 7.99 -5.08 10.01
N ARG A 126 9.13 -5.56 9.51
CA ARG A 126 9.80 -5.09 8.29
C ARG A 126 10.13 -6.27 7.41
N MET A 127 10.01 -6.10 6.11
CA MET A 127 10.36 -7.12 5.14
C MET A 127 11.30 -6.54 4.09
N ARG A 128 12.29 -7.34 3.67
CA ARG A 128 13.16 -6.99 2.56
C ARG A 128 12.80 -7.80 1.32
N ASP A 129 12.81 -7.13 0.18
CA ASP A 129 12.67 -7.76 -1.12
C ASP A 129 13.93 -8.57 -1.50
N ASN A 130 13.92 -9.18 -2.69
CA ASN A 130 15.06 -9.96 -3.18
C ASN A 130 16.33 -9.12 -3.45
N ASN A 131 16.19 -7.79 -3.53
CA ASN A 131 17.28 -6.84 -3.72
C ASN A 131 17.78 -6.23 -2.41
N GLY A 132 17.17 -6.61 -1.28
CA GLY A 132 17.48 -6.08 0.04
C GLY A 132 16.81 -4.76 0.40
N ASN A 133 15.91 -4.23 -0.45
CA ASN A 133 15.15 -3.03 -0.15
C ASN A 133 13.97 -3.32 0.78
N PHE A 134 13.62 -2.35 1.61
CA PHE A 134 12.43 -2.49 2.44
C PHE A 134 11.15 -2.42 1.58
N LEU A 135 10.26 -3.40 1.80
CA LEU A 135 8.89 -3.36 1.32
C LEU A 135 7.98 -2.84 2.43
N SER A 136 7.10 -1.88 2.09
CA SER A 136 6.17 -1.30 3.06
C SER A 136 5.19 -2.34 3.60
N PRO A 137 4.96 -2.39 4.94
CA PRO A 137 3.93 -3.23 5.54
C PRO A 137 2.54 -3.00 4.93
N ASP A 138 2.20 -1.77 4.54
CA ASP A 138 0.92 -1.42 3.90
C ASP A 138 0.69 -2.17 2.57
N ILE A 139 1.75 -2.67 1.94
CA ILE A 139 1.67 -3.43 0.70
C ILE A 139 1.47 -4.91 0.98
N PHE A 140 2.29 -5.51 1.85
CA PHE A 140 2.29 -6.96 2.00
C PHE A 140 1.33 -7.47 3.09
N ILE A 141 1.03 -6.71 4.14
CA ILE A 141 0.13 -7.15 5.22
C ILE A 141 -1.29 -7.44 4.69
N PRO A 142 -1.95 -6.56 3.89
CA PRO A 142 -3.28 -6.85 3.37
C PRO A 142 -3.34 -8.10 2.47
N ILE A 143 -2.24 -8.41 1.80
CA ILE A 143 -2.12 -9.60 0.95
C ILE A 143 -1.90 -10.84 1.81
N ALA A 144 -1.03 -10.75 2.81
CA ALA A 144 -0.79 -11.83 3.77
C ALA A 144 -2.06 -12.21 4.57
N GLU A 145 -2.93 -11.24 4.89
CA GLU A 145 -4.23 -11.48 5.53
C GLU A 145 -5.15 -12.32 4.64
N LYS A 146 -5.20 -12.01 3.34
CA LYS A 146 -6.04 -12.74 2.37
C LYS A 146 -5.55 -14.16 2.11
N SER A 147 -4.24 -14.38 2.16
CA SER A 147 -3.60 -15.68 1.88
C SER A 147 -3.30 -16.52 3.12
N SER A 148 -3.73 -16.09 4.31
CA SER A 148 -3.44 -16.73 5.59
C SER A 148 -1.95 -16.76 5.99
N LEU A 149 -1.07 -16.14 5.21
CA LEU A 149 0.36 -15.99 5.54
C LEU A 149 0.55 -15.08 6.76
N ILE A 150 -0.45 -14.27 7.08
CA ILE A 150 -0.45 -13.39 8.26
C ILE A 150 -0.24 -14.17 9.56
N ILE A 151 -0.71 -15.41 9.64
CA ILE A 151 -0.53 -16.27 10.81
C ILE A 151 0.97 -16.57 11.02
N ASN A 152 1.68 -16.87 9.94
CA ASN A 152 3.11 -17.17 9.99
C ASN A 152 3.92 -15.91 10.35
N ILE A 153 3.52 -14.76 9.82
CA ILE A 153 4.09 -13.46 10.17
C ILE A 153 3.86 -13.18 11.65
N GLY A 154 2.63 -13.35 12.14
CA GLY A 154 2.30 -13.14 13.55
C GLY A 154 3.11 -14.03 14.50
N ASN A 155 3.26 -15.31 14.17
CA ASN A 155 4.09 -16.23 14.93
C ASN A 155 5.56 -15.77 14.97
N PHE A 156 6.10 -15.38 13.83
CA PHE A 156 7.46 -14.84 13.74
C PHE A 156 7.65 -13.61 14.62
N VAL A 157 6.70 -12.63 14.56
CA VAL A 157 6.77 -11.42 15.38
C VAL A 157 6.71 -11.77 16.87
N LEU A 158 5.80 -12.66 17.27
CA LEU A 158 5.67 -13.09 18.67
C LEU A 158 6.94 -13.80 19.16
N GLU A 159 7.53 -14.67 18.35
CA GLU A 159 8.79 -15.36 18.69
C GLU A 159 9.93 -14.36 18.90
N GLU A 160 10.11 -13.39 18.00
CA GLU A 160 11.15 -12.37 18.12
C GLU A 160 10.90 -11.43 19.33
N VAL A 161 9.66 -11.05 19.61
CA VAL A 161 9.32 -10.24 20.79
C VAL A 161 9.59 -11.02 22.07
N CYS A 162 9.17 -12.29 22.15
CA CYS A 162 9.44 -13.13 23.31
C CYS A 162 10.95 -13.33 23.53
N LYS A 163 11.71 -13.49 22.46
CA LYS A 163 13.16 -13.59 22.51
C LYS A 163 13.79 -12.34 23.09
N VAL A 164 13.42 -11.16 22.58
CA VAL A 164 13.90 -9.87 23.10
C VAL A 164 13.54 -9.71 24.58
N ILE A 165 12.32 -10.03 25.00
CA ILE A 165 11.90 -9.95 26.40
C ILE A 165 12.74 -10.90 27.29
N SER A 166 13.10 -12.07 26.78
CA SER A 166 13.87 -13.07 27.56
C SER A 166 15.37 -12.81 27.63
N GLU A 167 15.94 -12.27 26.55
CA GLU A 167 17.39 -12.03 26.40
C GLU A 167 17.79 -10.64 26.90
N GLU A 168 16.94 -9.64 26.64
CA GLU A 168 17.16 -8.25 27.02
C GLU A 168 16.27 -7.91 28.22
N HIS A 169 16.84 -7.54 29.32
CA HIS A 169 16.06 -7.12 30.48
C HIS A 169 15.37 -5.78 30.22
N LEU A 170 14.11 -5.79 29.77
CA LEU A 170 13.35 -4.59 29.38
C LEU A 170 13.37 -3.51 30.43
N SER A 171 13.39 -3.88 31.72
CA SER A 171 13.49 -2.97 32.84
C SER A 171 14.77 -2.11 32.83
N ASP A 172 15.86 -2.63 32.27
CA ASP A 172 17.14 -1.91 32.19
C ASP A 172 17.06 -0.77 31.18
N TYR A 173 16.13 -0.87 30.22
CA TYR A 173 15.78 0.19 29.24
C TYR A 173 14.61 1.06 29.71
N GLY A 174 14.06 0.80 30.89
CA GLY A 174 12.88 1.50 31.41
C GLY A 174 11.57 1.11 30.75
N LEU A 175 11.55 0.03 29.98
CA LEU A 175 10.36 -0.47 29.28
C LEU A 175 9.58 -1.43 30.19
N GLU A 176 8.26 -1.28 30.21
CA GLU A 176 7.35 -2.10 31.01
C GLU A 176 6.67 -3.18 30.16
N TYR A 177 6.46 -2.91 28.86
CA TYR A 177 5.83 -3.83 27.90
C TYR A 177 6.18 -3.51 26.45
N ILE A 178 5.90 -4.46 25.59
CA ILE A 178 5.98 -4.29 24.13
C ILE A 178 4.60 -4.54 23.53
N GLU A 179 4.11 -3.60 22.72
CA GLU A 179 2.87 -3.71 21.97
C GLU A 179 3.11 -4.50 20.68
N VAL A 180 2.19 -5.42 20.38
CA VAL A 180 2.23 -6.22 19.15
C VAL A 180 0.89 -6.09 18.41
N ASN A 181 0.95 -5.70 17.14
CA ASN A 181 -0.23 -5.66 16.26
C ASN A 181 -0.57 -7.08 15.79
N ILE A 182 -1.78 -7.54 16.09
CA ILE A 182 -2.27 -8.86 15.68
C ILE A 182 -3.45 -8.66 14.74
N SER A 183 -3.31 -9.15 13.49
CA SER A 183 -4.42 -9.27 12.55
C SER A 183 -5.14 -10.59 12.80
N MET A 184 -6.50 -10.55 12.78
CA MET A 184 -7.37 -11.71 12.98
C MET A 184 -8.07 -12.10 11.68
#